data_407d67fca42a8e33a7a9c70d0758997b
#
_entry.id   407d67fca42a8e33a7a9c70d0758997b
#
_cell.length_a   1.000
_cell.length_b   1.000
_cell.length_c   1.000
_cell.angle_alpha   90.00
_cell.angle_beta   90.00
_cell.angle_gamma   90.00
#
_symmetry.space_group_name_H-M   'P 1'
#
loop_
_entity.id
_entity.type
_entity.pdbx_description
1 polymer ?
#
loop_
_entity_poly.entity_id
_entity_poly.type
_entity_poly.pdbx_seq_one_letter_code
_entity_poly.pdbx_strand_id
1 'polypeptide(L)'
;MANLVQESPAVLSKNNSRTLSVAIIGFGTVGSSVARILTDHPPTGLKLTHILNRNYQRKAADWVPREVRWTDSIDDVLSSDADLVCELIGGLNPAGEWIRKALASGKSVVTANKQLIARHGAELVRLAQQHGQHIAFGASVAGGIPAISGLQEGLAGDQLIKLCGILNGTCNYILSRIETAGISFADALREAQKLGFAEADPTEDVDGLDARAKLTILARAGLRVSVNHEDVSARSISMLEPIDFEYAKLLDSTIRQISRAEKTHDKLLASVEPMLVHRSSPLAGVEGGQNLVMSTGKFGGETVFAGHGAGGHPTAVAVVSDLISILRSRQVNGAVLQESGIKDLPVSSDFISRHYLRFVVKDEPGIIASLATIFSRLGINIDSVFQKTGFPKSHLPFVITLEPCATTLVAESLKHIARLEFLVQPCVALPILD
;
A
#
# COMPACT_ATOMS: atom_id res chain seq x y z
N MET A 1 -51.13 -1.53 49.43
CA MET A 1 -51.02 -2.80 48.75
C MET A 1 -50.64 -2.47 47.30
N ALA A 2 -49.37 -2.52 46.99
CA ALA A 2 -48.87 -2.27 45.65
C ALA A 2 -48.35 -3.63 45.06
N ASN A 3 -49.01 -4.06 43.98
CA ASN A 3 -48.64 -5.25 43.22
C ASN A 3 -47.37 -4.99 42.47
N LEU A 4 -46.29 -5.65 42.89
CA LEU A 4 -45.07 -5.79 42.13
C LEU A 4 -45.28 -6.86 41.02
N VAL A 5 -45.42 -6.41 39.78
CA VAL A 5 -45.37 -7.29 38.62
C VAL A 5 -43.88 -7.70 38.43
N GLN A 6 -43.58 -8.95 38.67
CA GLN A 6 -42.28 -9.55 38.28
C GLN A 6 -42.25 -9.71 36.76
N GLU A 7 -41.48 -8.87 36.08
CA GLU A 7 -41.10 -9.12 34.70
C GLU A 7 -40.06 -10.26 34.69
N SER A 8 -40.43 -11.38 34.08
CA SER A 8 -39.52 -12.47 33.75
C SER A 8 -38.45 -11.98 32.80
N PRO A 9 -37.15 -12.32 33.00
CA PRO A 9 -36.11 -11.97 32.07
C PRO A 9 -36.37 -12.68 30.73
N ALA A 10 -36.46 -11.87 29.67
CA ALA A 10 -36.56 -12.38 28.31
C ALA A 10 -35.39 -13.31 28.04
N VAL A 11 -35.70 -14.56 27.76
CA VAL A 11 -34.74 -15.58 27.30
C VAL A 11 -34.16 -15.07 25.98
N LEU A 12 -32.93 -14.58 26.01
CA LEU A 12 -32.16 -14.35 24.82
C LEU A 12 -32.12 -15.67 24.03
N SER A 13 -32.84 -15.72 22.93
CA SER A 13 -32.84 -16.84 22.01
C SER A 13 -31.38 -17.15 21.66
N LYS A 14 -30.95 -18.37 21.95
CA LYS A 14 -29.70 -18.91 21.40
C LYS A 14 -29.83 -18.88 19.87
N ASN A 15 -29.35 -17.80 19.25
CA ASN A 15 -29.14 -17.79 17.82
C ASN A 15 -28.16 -18.94 17.51
N ASN A 16 -28.70 -20.00 16.91
CA ASN A 16 -27.94 -21.10 16.36
C ASN A 16 -27.12 -20.56 15.18
N SER A 17 -26.06 -19.80 15.47
CA SER A 17 -25.18 -19.28 14.44
C SER A 17 -24.46 -20.46 13.75
N ARG A 18 -24.89 -20.72 12.50
CA ARG A 18 -24.24 -21.75 11.65
C ARG A 18 -22.75 -21.47 11.58
N THR A 19 -21.93 -22.47 11.88
CA THR A 19 -20.49 -22.42 11.66
C THR A 19 -20.20 -22.42 10.15
N LEU A 20 -19.42 -21.45 9.67
CA LEU A 20 -19.03 -21.36 8.27
C LEU A 20 -17.76 -22.16 8.00
N SER A 21 -17.79 -22.94 6.94
CA SER A 21 -16.69 -23.76 6.44
C SER A 21 -15.73 -22.92 5.62
N VAL A 22 -14.43 -23.00 5.91
CA VAL A 22 -13.36 -22.26 5.25
C VAL A 22 -12.47 -23.18 4.43
N ALA A 23 -12.24 -22.83 3.16
CA ALA A 23 -11.23 -23.44 2.31
C ALA A 23 -10.08 -22.46 2.05
N ILE A 24 -8.85 -22.94 2.10
CA ILE A 24 -7.63 -22.18 1.80
C ILE A 24 -7.08 -22.61 0.44
N ILE A 25 -6.91 -21.69 -0.48
CA ILE A 25 -6.23 -21.88 -1.77
C ILE A 25 -4.83 -21.28 -1.67
N GLY A 26 -3.83 -22.16 -1.57
CA GLY A 26 -2.43 -21.80 -1.37
C GLY A 26 -1.95 -22.04 0.07
N PHE A 27 -0.97 -22.91 0.24
CA PHE A 27 -0.34 -23.25 1.54
C PHE A 27 1.14 -22.84 1.51
N GLY A 28 1.36 -21.55 1.26
CA GLY A 28 2.65 -20.86 1.39
C GLY A 28 2.79 -20.22 2.78
N THR A 29 3.65 -19.21 2.88
CA THR A 29 3.91 -18.47 4.14
C THR A 29 2.64 -17.92 4.78
N VAL A 30 1.78 -17.27 4.01
CA VAL A 30 0.51 -16.69 4.52
C VAL A 30 -0.51 -17.80 4.77
N GLY A 31 -0.72 -18.71 3.81
CA GLY A 31 -1.75 -19.76 3.92
C GLY A 31 -1.51 -20.72 5.08
N SER A 32 -0.25 -21.09 5.36
CA SER A 32 0.08 -21.90 6.54
C SER A 32 -0.17 -21.14 7.84
N SER A 33 0.10 -19.82 7.87
CA SER A 33 -0.19 -18.98 9.04
C SER A 33 -1.70 -18.82 9.26
N VAL A 34 -2.51 -18.66 8.19
CA VAL A 34 -3.99 -18.65 8.30
C VAL A 34 -4.50 -19.98 8.84
N ALA A 35 -4.03 -21.10 8.28
CA ALA A 35 -4.40 -22.43 8.76
C ALA A 35 -4.03 -22.61 10.24
N ARG A 36 -2.87 -22.11 10.68
CA ARG A 36 -2.42 -22.17 12.08
C ARG A 36 -3.39 -21.42 13.00
N ILE A 37 -3.79 -20.19 12.64
CA ILE A 37 -4.75 -19.42 13.45
C ILE A 37 -6.10 -20.13 13.52
N LEU A 38 -6.60 -20.65 12.38
CA LEU A 38 -7.89 -21.34 12.33
C LEU A 38 -7.87 -22.71 13.07
N THR A 39 -6.69 -23.27 13.32
CA THR A 39 -6.51 -24.56 14.04
C THR A 39 -6.24 -24.35 15.51
N ASP A 40 -5.28 -23.50 15.86
CA ASP A 40 -4.81 -23.34 17.25
C ASP A 40 -5.73 -22.42 18.07
N HIS A 41 -6.34 -21.42 17.40
CA HIS A 41 -7.22 -20.42 18.01
C HIS A 41 -8.44 -20.13 17.11
N PRO A 42 -9.28 -21.14 16.83
CA PRO A 42 -10.38 -21.00 15.88
C PRO A 42 -11.37 -19.91 16.37
N PRO A 43 -11.63 -18.86 15.55
CA PRO A 43 -12.67 -17.93 15.86
C PRO A 43 -14.03 -18.63 15.89
N THR A 44 -14.87 -18.28 16.89
CA THR A 44 -16.21 -18.85 17.01
C THR A 44 -17.00 -18.68 15.73
N GLY A 45 -17.53 -19.77 15.19
CA GLY A 45 -18.34 -19.76 13.96
C GLY A 45 -17.51 -19.94 12.67
N LEU A 46 -16.21 -20.20 12.74
CA LEU A 46 -15.37 -20.55 11.58
C LEU A 46 -14.73 -21.93 11.78
N LYS A 47 -14.67 -22.72 10.71
CA LYS A 47 -14.01 -24.04 10.70
C LYS A 47 -13.23 -24.26 9.42
N LEU A 48 -11.93 -24.56 9.53
CA LEU A 48 -11.11 -24.97 8.40
C LEU A 48 -11.53 -26.37 7.92
N THR A 49 -11.85 -26.52 6.65
CA THR A 49 -12.30 -27.79 6.08
C THR A 49 -11.47 -28.27 4.89
N HIS A 50 -10.91 -27.35 4.09
CA HIS A 50 -10.15 -27.71 2.90
C HIS A 50 -8.88 -26.86 2.77
N ILE A 51 -7.82 -27.50 2.25
CA ILE A 51 -6.57 -26.83 1.86
C ILE A 51 -6.20 -27.31 0.45
N LEU A 52 -6.15 -26.37 -0.49
CA LEU A 52 -5.65 -26.61 -1.83
C LEU A 52 -4.20 -26.18 -1.96
N ASN A 53 -3.33 -27.12 -2.37
CA ASN A 53 -1.94 -26.82 -2.74
C ASN A 53 -1.44 -27.82 -3.79
N ARG A 54 -0.83 -27.33 -4.88
CA ARG A 54 -0.30 -28.16 -5.99
C ARG A 54 0.65 -29.25 -5.54
N ASN A 55 1.37 -29.05 -4.44
CA ASN A 55 2.32 -29.99 -3.88
C ASN A 55 1.90 -30.45 -2.46
N TYR A 56 0.59 -30.67 -2.26
CA TYR A 56 0.06 -30.96 -0.92
C TYR A 56 0.71 -32.18 -0.26
N GLN A 57 1.06 -33.22 -1.02
CA GLN A 57 1.73 -34.43 -0.51
C GLN A 57 3.06 -34.13 0.21
N ARG A 58 3.78 -33.05 -0.21
CA ARG A 58 5.02 -32.60 0.41
C ARG A 58 4.80 -31.50 1.47
N LYS A 59 3.65 -30.85 1.42
CA LYS A 59 3.35 -29.68 2.26
C LYS A 59 2.35 -29.97 3.36
N ALA A 60 1.67 -31.13 3.32
CA ALA A 60 0.79 -31.54 4.39
C ALA A 60 1.57 -31.58 5.71
N ALA A 61 1.02 -30.95 6.73
CA ALA A 61 1.67 -30.75 8.00
C ALA A 61 0.90 -31.50 9.10
N ASP A 62 1.61 -32.25 9.96
CA ASP A 62 1.05 -33.11 11.00
C ASP A 62 0.19 -32.37 12.04
N TRP A 63 0.40 -31.04 12.16
CA TRP A 63 -0.39 -30.18 13.04
C TRP A 63 -1.74 -29.74 12.46
N VAL A 64 -1.98 -29.94 11.15
CA VAL A 64 -3.29 -29.70 10.55
C VAL A 64 -4.22 -30.86 10.91
N PRO A 65 -5.44 -30.59 11.43
CA PRO A 65 -6.38 -31.65 11.82
C PRO A 65 -6.68 -32.61 10.66
N ARG A 66 -6.79 -33.91 10.99
CA ARG A 66 -7.00 -35.00 9.99
C ARG A 66 -8.31 -34.88 9.22
N GLU A 67 -9.31 -34.18 9.76
CA GLU A 67 -10.60 -33.89 9.13
C GLU A 67 -10.50 -32.83 8.04
N VAL A 68 -9.41 -32.05 7.98
CA VAL A 68 -9.15 -31.08 6.90
C VAL A 68 -8.72 -31.82 5.65
N ARG A 69 -9.47 -31.64 4.57
CA ARG A 69 -9.19 -32.28 3.29
C ARG A 69 -8.12 -31.53 2.52
N TRP A 70 -7.10 -32.25 2.09
CA TRP A 70 -6.07 -31.74 1.20
C TRP A 70 -6.37 -32.11 -0.24
N THR A 71 -6.18 -31.16 -1.17
CA THR A 71 -6.38 -31.37 -2.60
C THR A 71 -5.42 -30.54 -3.44
N ASP A 72 -5.21 -30.90 -4.70
CA ASP A 72 -4.54 -30.13 -5.73
C ASP A 72 -5.52 -29.64 -6.82
N SER A 73 -6.80 -30.03 -6.73
CA SER A 73 -7.86 -29.67 -7.65
C SER A 73 -8.71 -28.52 -7.12
N ILE A 74 -8.87 -27.46 -7.93
CA ILE A 74 -9.79 -26.37 -7.62
C ILE A 74 -11.26 -26.85 -7.62
N ASP A 75 -11.60 -27.81 -8.45
CA ASP A 75 -12.98 -28.32 -8.58
C ASP A 75 -13.43 -28.99 -7.27
N ASP A 76 -12.52 -29.65 -6.53
CA ASP A 76 -12.83 -30.18 -5.21
C ASP A 76 -13.22 -29.10 -4.22
N VAL A 77 -12.55 -27.93 -4.26
CA VAL A 77 -12.90 -26.77 -3.43
C VAL A 77 -14.23 -26.15 -3.87
N LEU A 78 -14.42 -25.99 -5.18
CA LEU A 78 -15.63 -25.36 -5.72
C LEU A 78 -16.90 -26.19 -5.49
N SER A 79 -16.80 -27.53 -5.57
CA SER A 79 -17.89 -28.47 -5.30
C SER A 79 -18.10 -28.81 -3.83
N SER A 80 -17.18 -28.39 -2.95
CA SER A 80 -17.28 -28.65 -1.52
C SER A 80 -18.38 -27.82 -0.82
N ASP A 81 -18.64 -28.15 0.42
CA ASP A 81 -19.52 -27.41 1.35
C ASP A 81 -18.86 -26.16 1.96
N ALA A 82 -17.69 -25.74 1.50
CA ALA A 82 -17.05 -24.53 1.94
C ALA A 82 -17.89 -23.30 1.66
N ASP A 83 -18.16 -22.48 2.67
CA ASP A 83 -18.87 -21.20 2.58
C ASP A 83 -17.94 -20.05 2.18
N LEU A 84 -16.66 -20.14 2.59
CA LEU A 84 -15.64 -19.11 2.47
C LEU A 84 -14.37 -19.68 1.83
N VAL A 85 -13.80 -18.92 0.91
CA VAL A 85 -12.56 -19.29 0.21
C VAL A 85 -11.50 -18.21 0.46
N CYS A 86 -10.32 -18.60 0.99
CA CYS A 86 -9.16 -17.73 1.11
C CYS A 86 -8.23 -17.96 -0.08
N GLU A 87 -8.12 -17.00 -1.01
CA GLU A 87 -7.15 -17.05 -2.11
C GLU A 87 -5.82 -16.41 -1.67
N LEU A 88 -4.76 -17.25 -1.61
CA LEU A 88 -3.44 -16.90 -1.09
C LEU A 88 -2.29 -17.40 -2.00
N ILE A 89 -2.56 -17.56 -3.30
CA ILE A 89 -1.55 -17.98 -4.28
C ILE A 89 -0.88 -16.81 -4.99
N GLY A 90 -1.56 -15.65 -5.04
CA GLY A 90 -1.06 -14.47 -5.72
C GLY A 90 -1.08 -14.55 -7.25
N GLY A 91 -0.63 -13.48 -7.91
CA GLY A 91 -0.64 -13.36 -9.37
C GLY A 91 -2.04 -13.15 -9.96
N LEU A 92 -2.13 -13.01 -11.30
CA LEU A 92 -3.42 -12.80 -11.97
C LEU A 92 -4.08 -14.12 -12.35
N ASN A 93 -3.30 -15.07 -12.84
CA ASN A 93 -3.75 -16.39 -13.30
C ASN A 93 -3.03 -17.48 -12.49
N PRO A 94 -3.74 -18.52 -12.04
CA PRO A 94 -5.17 -18.77 -12.20
C PRO A 94 -6.05 -18.10 -11.14
N ALA A 95 -5.50 -17.29 -10.22
CA ALA A 95 -6.19 -16.73 -9.05
C ALA A 95 -7.49 -16.00 -9.45
N GLY A 96 -7.44 -15.14 -10.47
CA GLY A 96 -8.60 -14.38 -10.92
C GLY A 96 -9.74 -15.26 -11.45
N GLU A 97 -9.41 -16.30 -12.18
CA GLU A 97 -10.41 -17.28 -12.66
C GLU A 97 -11.04 -18.03 -11.47
N TRP A 98 -10.24 -18.48 -10.52
CA TRP A 98 -10.71 -19.24 -9.38
C TRP A 98 -11.59 -18.42 -8.43
N ILE A 99 -11.25 -17.14 -8.22
CA ILE A 99 -12.10 -16.22 -7.46
C ILE A 99 -13.45 -16.02 -8.14
N ARG A 100 -13.49 -15.80 -9.48
CA ARG A 100 -14.75 -15.66 -10.22
C ARG A 100 -15.63 -16.91 -10.10
N LYS A 101 -15.04 -18.08 -10.26
CA LYS A 101 -15.73 -19.37 -10.11
C LYS A 101 -16.24 -19.57 -8.68
N ALA A 102 -15.46 -19.23 -7.66
CA ALA A 102 -15.87 -19.31 -6.25
C ALA A 102 -17.09 -18.42 -5.96
N LEU A 103 -17.05 -17.15 -6.38
CA LEU A 103 -18.17 -16.22 -6.23
C LEU A 103 -19.42 -16.72 -6.96
N ALA A 104 -19.28 -17.19 -8.20
CA ALA A 104 -20.38 -17.72 -9.00
C ALA A 104 -20.97 -19.01 -8.41
N SER A 105 -20.19 -19.82 -7.69
CA SER A 105 -20.66 -21.02 -6.98
C SER A 105 -21.21 -20.76 -5.59
N GLY A 106 -21.47 -19.50 -5.24
CA GLY A 106 -22.09 -19.12 -3.97
C GLY A 106 -21.14 -19.08 -2.78
N LYS A 107 -19.83 -18.97 -3.00
CA LYS A 107 -18.82 -18.87 -1.93
C LYS A 107 -18.33 -17.44 -1.82
N SER A 108 -18.24 -16.92 -0.59
CA SER A 108 -17.57 -15.64 -0.36
C SER A 108 -16.06 -15.81 -0.37
N VAL A 109 -15.34 -14.75 -0.72
CA VAL A 109 -13.89 -14.80 -0.94
C VAL A 109 -13.16 -13.80 -0.04
N VAL A 110 -12.02 -14.24 0.51
CA VAL A 110 -11.01 -13.36 1.12
C VAL A 110 -9.72 -13.52 0.32
N THR A 111 -9.06 -12.42 -0.03
CA THR A 111 -7.82 -12.47 -0.81
C THR A 111 -6.77 -11.47 -0.30
N ALA A 112 -5.51 -11.87 -0.34
CA ALA A 112 -4.35 -10.99 -0.12
C ALA A 112 -3.71 -10.50 -1.44
N ASN A 113 -4.33 -10.78 -2.58
CA ASN A 113 -3.78 -10.59 -3.91
C ASN A 113 -3.94 -9.13 -4.40
N LYS A 114 -2.97 -8.30 -4.04
CA LYS A 114 -2.95 -6.87 -4.40
C LYS A 114 -3.01 -6.62 -5.91
N GLN A 115 -2.29 -7.43 -6.71
CA GLN A 115 -2.24 -7.26 -8.17
C GLN A 115 -3.62 -7.48 -8.81
N LEU A 116 -4.32 -8.51 -8.35
CA LEU A 116 -5.66 -8.81 -8.83
C LEU A 116 -6.68 -7.74 -8.41
N ILE A 117 -6.62 -7.30 -7.15
CA ILE A 117 -7.56 -6.29 -6.64
C ILE A 117 -7.30 -4.91 -7.25
N ALA A 118 -6.04 -4.52 -7.47
CA ALA A 118 -5.71 -3.25 -8.12
C ALA A 118 -6.25 -3.18 -9.57
N ARG A 119 -6.24 -4.31 -10.30
CA ARG A 119 -6.66 -4.36 -11.71
C ARG A 119 -8.14 -4.70 -11.89
N HIS A 120 -8.66 -5.63 -11.11
CA HIS A 120 -9.98 -6.24 -11.28
C HIS A 120 -10.91 -6.09 -10.08
N GLY A 121 -10.50 -5.37 -9.02
CA GLY A 121 -11.27 -5.26 -7.78
C GLY A 121 -12.70 -4.77 -8.00
N ALA A 122 -12.89 -3.76 -8.88
CA ALA A 122 -14.23 -3.27 -9.21
C ALA A 122 -15.16 -4.34 -9.82
N GLU A 123 -14.63 -5.11 -10.74
CA GLU A 123 -15.33 -6.22 -11.39
C GLU A 123 -15.69 -7.31 -10.38
N LEU A 124 -14.71 -7.71 -9.56
CA LEU A 124 -14.89 -8.79 -8.58
C LEU A 124 -15.89 -8.41 -7.47
N VAL A 125 -15.89 -7.17 -7.02
CA VAL A 125 -16.91 -6.69 -6.05
C VAL A 125 -18.31 -6.71 -6.67
N ARG A 126 -18.47 -6.23 -7.91
CA ARG A 126 -19.76 -6.32 -8.61
C ARG A 126 -20.21 -7.77 -8.79
N LEU A 127 -19.30 -8.65 -9.16
CA LEU A 127 -19.61 -10.08 -9.30
C LEU A 127 -20.06 -10.69 -7.97
N ALA A 128 -19.37 -10.39 -6.87
CA ALA A 128 -19.77 -10.84 -5.54
C ALA A 128 -21.19 -10.37 -5.21
N GLN A 129 -21.51 -9.10 -5.44
CA GLN A 129 -22.86 -8.54 -5.22
C GLN A 129 -23.93 -9.23 -6.08
N GLN A 130 -23.66 -9.49 -7.36
CA GLN A 130 -24.56 -10.18 -8.27
C GLN A 130 -24.95 -11.59 -7.78
N HIS A 131 -24.02 -12.25 -7.10
CA HIS A 131 -24.23 -13.59 -6.55
C HIS A 131 -24.62 -13.60 -5.05
N GLY A 132 -24.88 -12.43 -4.46
CA GLY A 132 -25.21 -12.33 -3.03
C GLY A 132 -24.06 -12.77 -2.12
N GLN A 133 -22.81 -12.67 -2.60
CA GLN A 133 -21.60 -13.05 -1.89
C GLN A 133 -20.77 -11.83 -1.48
N HIS A 134 -19.76 -12.07 -0.62
CA HIS A 134 -18.83 -11.06 -0.16
C HIS A 134 -17.44 -11.32 -0.77
N ILE A 135 -16.72 -10.26 -1.03
CA ILE A 135 -15.28 -10.30 -1.27
C ILE A 135 -14.60 -9.31 -0.33
N ALA A 136 -13.63 -9.80 0.47
CA ALA A 136 -12.81 -8.98 1.35
C ALA A 136 -11.34 -9.09 0.96
N PHE A 137 -10.61 -7.99 1.06
CA PHE A 137 -9.22 -7.88 0.60
C PHE A 137 -8.36 -7.00 1.50
N GLY A 138 -8.69 -6.92 2.79
CA GLY A 138 -7.93 -6.15 3.78
C GLY A 138 -6.45 -6.51 3.82
N ALA A 139 -6.15 -7.79 3.65
CA ALA A 139 -4.79 -8.32 3.61
C ALA A 139 -3.98 -7.93 2.36
N SER A 140 -4.61 -7.36 1.32
CA SER A 140 -3.93 -6.97 0.07
C SER A 140 -3.09 -5.71 0.20
N VAL A 141 -3.33 -4.88 1.22
CA VAL A 141 -2.60 -3.63 1.46
C VAL A 141 -2.10 -3.58 2.89
N ALA A 142 -0.80 -3.27 3.04
CA ALA A 142 -0.15 -3.06 4.34
C ALA A 142 -0.25 -4.25 5.31
N GLY A 143 -0.40 -5.48 4.81
CA GLY A 143 -0.29 -6.73 5.54
C GLY A 143 -1.13 -6.77 6.83
N GLY A 144 -0.46 -6.67 7.98
CA GLY A 144 -1.12 -6.73 9.30
C GLY A 144 -1.76 -5.43 9.78
N ILE A 145 -1.68 -4.34 9.00
CA ILE A 145 -2.28 -3.05 9.36
C ILE A 145 -3.75 -3.04 8.89
N PRO A 146 -4.73 -2.76 9.77
CA PRO A 146 -6.15 -2.75 9.39
C PRO A 146 -6.51 -1.46 8.64
N ALA A 147 -5.73 -1.11 7.59
CA ALA A 147 -5.91 0.16 6.89
C ALA A 147 -7.23 0.21 6.12
N ILE A 148 -7.58 -0.85 5.37
CA ILE A 148 -8.81 -0.86 4.56
C ILE A 148 -10.04 -0.81 5.44
N SER A 149 -10.15 -1.66 6.46
CA SER A 149 -11.28 -1.64 7.41
C SER A 149 -11.31 -0.34 8.23
N GLY A 150 -10.14 0.17 8.62
CA GLY A 150 -10.04 1.46 9.30
C GLY A 150 -10.59 2.61 8.47
N LEU A 151 -10.25 2.68 7.17
CA LEU A 151 -10.75 3.71 6.26
C LEU A 151 -12.24 3.54 5.94
N GLN A 152 -12.73 2.30 5.77
CA GLN A 152 -14.11 2.02 5.34
C GLN A 152 -15.12 2.01 6.46
N GLU A 153 -14.74 1.48 7.62
CA GLU A 153 -15.63 1.28 8.78
C GLU A 153 -15.28 2.25 9.91
N GLY A 154 -13.99 2.33 10.29
CA GLY A 154 -13.53 3.16 11.39
C GLY A 154 -13.72 4.66 11.15
N LEU A 155 -13.54 5.10 9.91
CA LEU A 155 -13.67 6.50 9.48
C LEU A 155 -14.92 6.73 8.60
N ALA A 156 -15.90 5.83 8.64
CA ALA A 156 -17.13 5.91 7.82
C ALA A 156 -17.94 7.19 8.04
N GLY A 157 -17.80 7.81 9.21
CA GLY A 157 -18.48 9.08 9.54
C GLY A 157 -17.83 10.32 8.95
N ASP A 158 -16.68 10.20 8.31
CA ASP A 158 -15.93 11.32 7.73
C ASP A 158 -15.89 11.27 6.20
N GLN A 159 -15.57 12.40 5.60
CA GLN A 159 -15.27 12.52 4.18
C GLN A 159 -13.75 12.60 4.00
N LEU A 160 -13.12 11.47 3.66
CA LEU A 160 -11.69 11.44 3.43
C LEU A 160 -11.35 12.18 2.13
N ILE A 161 -10.31 13.03 2.21
CA ILE A 161 -9.86 13.90 1.10
C ILE A 161 -8.43 13.61 0.69
N LYS A 162 -7.59 13.08 1.60
CA LYS A 162 -6.18 12.81 1.32
C LYS A 162 -5.76 11.47 1.94
N LEU A 163 -4.90 10.76 1.24
CA LEU A 163 -4.16 9.60 1.72
C LEU A 163 -2.68 9.83 1.48
N CYS A 164 -1.87 9.46 2.45
CA CYS A 164 -0.42 9.51 2.35
C CYS A 164 0.16 8.29 3.07
N GLY A 165 1.27 7.72 2.62
CA GLY A 165 1.82 6.58 3.33
C GLY A 165 3.12 6.04 2.77
N ILE A 166 3.75 5.19 3.57
CA ILE A 166 4.86 4.33 3.21
C ILE A 166 4.30 2.93 3.04
N LEU A 167 4.11 2.50 1.78
CA LEU A 167 3.40 1.28 1.44
C LEU A 167 4.32 0.12 1.00
N ASN A 168 5.63 0.39 0.87
CA ASN A 168 6.62 -0.61 0.50
C ASN A 168 7.74 -0.69 1.54
N GLY A 169 7.82 -1.82 2.25
CA GLY A 169 8.79 -2.04 3.32
C GLY A 169 10.22 -2.23 2.79
N THR A 170 10.39 -2.81 1.60
CA THR A 170 11.70 -3.01 0.96
C THR A 170 12.37 -1.67 0.66
N CYS A 171 11.65 -0.76 -0.01
CA CYS A 171 12.14 0.59 -0.28
C CYS A 171 12.44 1.35 1.01
N ASN A 172 11.54 1.26 2.00
CA ASN A 172 11.76 1.93 3.27
C ASN A 172 13.00 1.40 3.99
N TYR A 173 13.25 0.07 3.95
CA TYR A 173 14.46 -0.52 4.47
C TYR A 173 15.72 0.03 3.75
N ILE A 174 15.73 0.02 2.41
CA ILE A 174 16.85 0.51 1.59
C ILE A 174 17.15 1.97 1.93
N LEU A 175 16.14 2.84 1.92
CA LEU A 175 16.31 4.27 2.23
C LEU A 175 16.81 4.50 3.64
N SER A 176 16.31 3.75 4.63
CA SER A 176 16.78 3.81 6.01
C SER A 176 18.25 3.41 6.12
N ARG A 177 18.71 2.41 5.35
CA ARG A 177 20.11 1.98 5.34
C ARG A 177 21.04 3.02 4.69
N ILE A 178 20.60 3.65 3.59
CA ILE A 178 21.36 4.76 2.99
C ILE A 178 21.49 5.91 3.99
N GLU A 179 20.39 6.29 4.65
CA GLU A 179 20.38 7.37 5.65
C GLU A 179 21.30 7.08 6.84
N THR A 180 21.19 5.89 7.44
CA THR A 180 21.85 5.60 8.72
C THR A 180 23.29 5.14 8.58
N ALA A 181 23.62 4.39 7.50
CA ALA A 181 24.95 3.85 7.27
C ALA A 181 25.78 4.61 6.23
N GLY A 182 25.19 5.55 5.49
CA GLY A 182 25.86 6.31 4.44
C GLY A 182 26.34 5.43 3.26
N ILE A 183 25.71 4.26 3.08
CA ILE A 183 26.08 3.30 2.01
C ILE A 183 25.36 3.64 0.70
N SER A 184 25.90 3.16 -0.42
CA SER A 184 25.27 3.36 -1.73
C SER A 184 23.92 2.62 -1.84
N PHE A 185 23.06 3.07 -2.77
CA PHE A 185 21.84 2.35 -3.12
C PHE A 185 22.10 0.88 -3.47
N ALA A 186 23.16 0.61 -4.26
CA ALA A 186 23.50 -0.76 -4.66
C ALA A 186 23.92 -1.65 -3.47
N ASP A 187 24.62 -1.09 -2.49
CA ASP A 187 25.00 -1.82 -1.28
C ASP A 187 23.80 -2.08 -0.38
N ALA A 188 22.93 -1.09 -0.19
CA ALA A 188 21.71 -1.22 0.58
C ALA A 188 20.74 -2.24 -0.03
N LEU A 189 20.62 -2.26 -1.37
CA LEU A 189 19.82 -3.26 -2.09
C LEU A 189 20.38 -4.67 -1.90
N ARG A 190 21.70 -4.87 -2.03
CA ARG A 190 22.32 -6.17 -1.78
C ARG A 190 22.12 -6.66 -0.35
N GLU A 191 22.16 -5.76 0.62
CA GLU A 191 21.87 -6.07 2.01
C GLU A 191 20.40 -6.50 2.18
N ALA A 192 19.46 -5.76 1.57
CA ALA A 192 18.02 -6.10 1.57
C ALA A 192 17.75 -7.48 0.96
N GLN A 193 18.41 -7.81 -0.16
CA GLN A 193 18.30 -9.12 -0.80
C GLN A 193 18.84 -10.25 0.09
N LYS A 194 20.00 -10.05 0.71
CA LYS A 194 20.59 -11.02 1.64
C LYS A 194 19.72 -11.31 2.86
N LEU A 195 19.01 -10.30 3.35
CA LEU A 195 18.10 -10.40 4.50
C LEU A 195 16.69 -10.87 4.11
N GLY A 196 16.41 -11.03 2.81
CA GLY A 196 15.10 -11.47 2.32
C GLY A 196 14.02 -10.39 2.28
N PHE A 197 14.39 -9.10 2.40
CA PHE A 197 13.48 -7.98 2.16
C PHE A 197 13.21 -7.76 0.67
N ALA A 198 14.22 -7.95 -0.19
CA ALA A 198 14.11 -7.82 -1.64
C ALA A 198 14.33 -9.18 -2.32
N GLU A 199 13.60 -9.41 -3.40
CA GLU A 199 13.80 -10.55 -4.30
C GLU A 199 15.00 -10.31 -5.25
N ALA A 200 15.35 -11.33 -6.04
CA ALA A 200 16.44 -11.22 -7.02
C ALA A 200 16.13 -10.13 -8.07
N ASP A 201 14.88 -10.01 -8.51
CA ASP A 201 14.38 -8.89 -9.31
C ASP A 201 13.59 -7.95 -8.41
N PRO A 202 14.15 -6.80 -8.00
CA PRO A 202 13.52 -5.87 -7.09
C PRO A 202 12.68 -4.79 -7.79
N THR A 203 12.48 -4.87 -9.10
CA THR A 203 11.85 -3.83 -9.94
C THR A 203 10.49 -3.40 -9.41
N GLU A 204 9.62 -4.33 -9.04
CA GLU A 204 8.28 -4.04 -8.49
C GLU A 204 8.36 -3.13 -7.24
N ASP A 205 9.36 -3.35 -6.39
CA ASP A 205 9.58 -2.56 -5.20
C ASP A 205 10.25 -1.21 -5.53
N VAL A 206 11.45 -1.28 -6.13
CA VAL A 206 12.35 -0.15 -6.34
C VAL A 206 11.73 0.93 -7.23
N ASP A 207 10.99 0.55 -8.27
CA ASP A 207 10.31 1.47 -9.19
C ASP A 207 8.93 1.91 -8.69
N GLY A 208 8.54 1.48 -7.49
CA GLY A 208 7.31 1.90 -6.82
C GLY A 208 6.04 1.26 -7.34
N LEU A 209 6.13 0.18 -8.15
CA LEU A 209 4.97 -0.46 -8.78
C LEU A 209 4.11 -1.20 -7.75
N ASP A 210 4.71 -1.86 -6.77
CA ASP A 210 4.02 -2.45 -5.62
C ASP A 210 3.25 -1.41 -4.81
N ALA A 211 3.91 -0.30 -4.47
CA ALA A 211 3.29 0.79 -3.71
C ALA A 211 2.17 1.47 -4.50
N ARG A 212 2.31 1.59 -5.83
CA ARG A 212 1.30 2.10 -6.76
C ARG A 212 0.03 1.26 -6.74
N ALA A 213 0.16 -0.06 -6.85
CA ALA A 213 -0.98 -0.96 -6.77
C ALA A 213 -1.73 -0.84 -5.43
N LYS A 214 -0.99 -0.75 -4.32
CA LYS A 214 -1.57 -0.56 -2.98
C LYS A 214 -2.26 0.80 -2.84
N LEU A 215 -1.67 1.88 -3.36
CA LEU A 215 -2.27 3.22 -3.34
C LEU A 215 -3.60 3.25 -4.11
N THR A 216 -3.67 2.58 -5.27
CA THR A 216 -4.90 2.45 -6.06
C THR A 216 -6.02 1.79 -5.26
N ILE A 217 -5.71 0.71 -4.53
CA ILE A 217 -6.68 0.03 -3.66
C ILE A 217 -7.14 0.96 -2.52
N LEU A 218 -6.21 1.67 -1.88
CA LEU A 218 -6.53 2.61 -0.80
C LEU A 218 -7.36 3.80 -1.30
N ALA A 219 -7.07 4.36 -2.48
CA ALA A 219 -7.84 5.44 -3.08
C ALA A 219 -9.31 5.02 -3.31
N ARG A 220 -9.51 3.80 -3.79
CA ARG A 220 -10.86 3.24 -3.92
C ARG A 220 -11.54 3.04 -2.57
N ALA A 221 -10.85 2.44 -1.62
CA ALA A 221 -11.39 2.12 -0.29
C ALA A 221 -11.71 3.37 0.53
N GLY A 222 -10.80 4.35 0.59
CA GLY A 222 -10.89 5.53 1.44
C GLY A 222 -11.47 6.76 0.74
N LEU A 223 -10.95 7.12 -0.44
CA LEU A 223 -11.39 8.33 -1.14
C LEU A 223 -12.64 8.13 -2.02
N ARG A 224 -13.10 6.88 -2.17
CA ARG A 224 -14.22 6.52 -3.05
C ARG A 224 -13.99 6.97 -4.50
N VAL A 225 -12.76 6.73 -5.02
CA VAL A 225 -12.38 7.03 -6.41
C VAL A 225 -11.90 5.76 -7.08
N SER A 226 -12.48 5.47 -8.24
CA SER A 226 -12.00 4.41 -9.13
C SER A 226 -10.81 4.94 -9.93
N VAL A 227 -9.73 4.19 -9.95
CA VAL A 227 -8.46 4.56 -10.60
C VAL A 227 -7.94 3.36 -11.38
N ASN A 228 -7.54 3.58 -12.63
CA ASN A 228 -6.65 2.62 -13.28
C ASN A 228 -5.26 2.77 -12.68
N HIS A 229 -4.70 1.67 -12.15
CA HIS A 229 -3.41 1.72 -11.47
C HIS A 229 -2.25 2.17 -12.38
N GLU A 230 -2.37 2.03 -13.70
CA GLU A 230 -1.37 2.47 -14.67
C GLU A 230 -1.33 4.00 -14.83
N ASP A 231 -2.43 4.70 -14.50
CA ASP A 231 -2.50 6.16 -14.56
C ASP A 231 -1.83 6.84 -13.36
N VAL A 232 -1.53 6.09 -12.30
CA VAL A 232 -0.81 6.62 -11.13
C VAL A 232 0.69 6.65 -11.44
N SER A 233 1.30 7.83 -11.36
CA SER A 233 2.73 8.01 -11.57
C SER A 233 3.54 7.27 -10.50
N ALA A 234 4.59 6.56 -10.91
CA ALA A 234 5.55 5.93 -10.02
C ALA A 234 6.98 6.28 -10.44
N ARG A 235 7.86 6.56 -9.47
CA ARG A 235 9.27 6.92 -9.69
C ARG A 235 10.18 6.05 -8.84
N SER A 236 11.26 5.60 -9.45
CA SER A 236 12.30 4.78 -8.80
C SER A 236 13.01 5.54 -7.68
N ILE A 237 13.48 4.80 -6.68
CA ILE A 237 14.39 5.30 -5.63
C ILE A 237 15.87 5.12 -5.99
N SER A 238 16.18 4.49 -7.13
CA SER A 238 17.55 4.10 -7.51
C SER A 238 18.50 5.26 -7.79
N MET A 239 17.94 6.48 -8.06
CA MET A 239 18.72 7.68 -8.30
C MET A 239 19.28 8.33 -7.03
N LEU A 240 18.87 7.86 -5.86
CA LEU A 240 19.24 8.46 -4.60
C LEU A 240 20.64 8.03 -4.15
N GLU A 241 21.38 8.99 -3.63
CA GLU A 241 22.73 8.83 -3.12
C GLU A 241 22.83 9.27 -1.65
N PRO A 242 23.83 8.83 -0.89
CA PRO A 242 24.01 9.26 0.51
C PRO A 242 24.02 10.77 0.70
N ILE A 243 24.56 11.52 -0.28
CA ILE A 243 24.62 12.99 -0.24
C ILE A 243 23.21 13.63 -0.21
N ASP A 244 22.18 12.99 -0.78
CA ASP A 244 20.80 13.50 -0.73
C ASP A 244 20.29 13.52 0.72
N PHE A 245 20.62 12.50 1.51
CA PHE A 245 20.24 12.43 2.93
C PHE A 245 21.01 13.43 3.79
N GLU A 246 22.28 13.73 3.41
CA GLU A 246 23.04 14.76 4.08
C GLU A 246 22.45 16.16 3.86
N TYR A 247 21.99 16.46 2.62
CA TYR A 247 21.29 17.71 2.33
C TYR A 247 19.89 17.72 2.94
N ALA A 248 19.15 16.61 2.91
CA ALA A 248 17.86 16.52 3.57
C ALA A 248 17.95 16.82 5.07
N LYS A 249 19.03 16.37 5.74
CA LYS A 249 19.29 16.69 7.16
C LYS A 249 19.48 18.18 7.40
N LEU A 250 20.09 18.92 6.46
CA LEU A 250 20.23 20.39 6.58
C LEU A 250 18.86 21.10 6.48
N LEU A 251 17.87 20.43 5.88
CA LEU A 251 16.49 20.90 5.75
C LEU A 251 15.56 20.32 6.85
N ASP A 252 16.12 19.82 7.95
CA ASP A 252 15.39 19.11 9.01
C ASP A 252 14.44 18.02 8.49
N SER A 253 14.89 17.30 7.46
CA SER A 253 14.09 16.33 6.72
C SER A 253 14.83 15.00 6.57
N THR A 254 14.11 14.00 6.12
CA THR A 254 14.62 12.72 5.60
C THR A 254 13.98 12.42 4.25
N ILE A 255 14.41 11.34 3.59
CA ILE A 255 13.83 10.92 2.31
C ILE A 255 13.11 9.59 2.50
N ARG A 256 11.86 9.51 2.05
CA ARG A 256 11.03 8.29 2.05
C ARG A 256 10.36 8.12 0.70
N GLN A 257 10.06 6.87 0.30
CA GLN A 257 9.16 6.61 -0.83
C GLN A 257 7.73 6.84 -0.34
N ILE A 258 7.11 7.90 -0.82
CA ILE A 258 5.78 8.31 -0.41
C ILE A 258 4.76 7.95 -1.49
N SER A 259 3.73 7.27 -1.07
CA SER A 259 2.50 7.06 -1.84
C SER A 259 1.49 8.10 -1.39
N ARG A 260 1.05 9.00 -2.26
CA ARG A 260 0.07 10.03 -1.93
C ARG A 260 -1.07 10.08 -2.92
N ALA A 261 -2.27 10.34 -2.43
CA ALA A 261 -3.48 10.56 -3.22
C ALA A 261 -4.32 11.67 -2.58
N GLU A 262 -4.76 12.63 -3.37
CA GLU A 262 -5.58 13.75 -2.92
C GLU A 262 -6.75 13.95 -3.89
N LYS A 263 -7.97 13.90 -3.34
CA LYS A 263 -9.20 14.05 -4.10
C LYS A 263 -9.59 15.51 -4.17
N THR A 264 -9.64 16.05 -5.36
CA THR A 264 -10.24 17.36 -5.65
C THR A 264 -11.66 17.21 -6.17
N HIS A 265 -12.28 18.31 -6.57
CA HIS A 265 -13.63 18.29 -7.12
C HIS A 265 -13.70 17.54 -8.46
N ASP A 266 -12.68 17.66 -9.30
CA ASP A 266 -12.65 17.27 -10.71
C ASP A 266 -11.61 16.19 -11.06
N LYS A 267 -10.63 15.93 -10.18
CA LYS A 267 -9.56 14.97 -10.42
C LYS A 267 -9.05 14.33 -9.15
N LEU A 268 -8.31 13.25 -9.31
CA LEU A 268 -7.45 12.67 -8.28
C LEU A 268 -5.99 13.04 -8.57
N LEU A 269 -5.34 13.73 -7.65
CA LEU A 269 -3.88 13.84 -7.67
C LEU A 269 -3.31 12.58 -7.03
N ALA A 270 -2.43 11.85 -7.72
CA ALA A 270 -1.83 10.63 -7.19
C ALA A 270 -0.41 10.41 -7.71
N SER A 271 0.51 10.04 -6.80
CA SER A 271 1.90 9.67 -7.14
C SER A 271 2.50 8.72 -6.11
N VAL A 272 3.49 7.95 -6.57
CA VAL A 272 4.41 7.18 -5.73
C VAL A 272 5.83 7.60 -6.10
N GLU A 273 6.53 8.24 -5.18
CA GLU A 273 7.85 8.79 -5.48
C GLU A 273 8.67 9.04 -4.21
N PRO A 274 10.01 9.09 -4.32
CA PRO A 274 10.83 9.57 -3.22
C PRO A 274 10.56 11.06 -2.97
N MET A 275 10.38 11.41 -1.70
CA MET A 275 10.09 12.78 -1.26
C MET A 275 10.91 13.13 -0.02
N LEU A 276 11.24 14.40 0.12
CA LEU A 276 11.69 14.92 1.41
C LEU A 276 10.49 14.99 2.37
N VAL A 277 10.69 14.48 3.58
CA VAL A 277 9.68 14.44 4.65
C VAL A 277 10.28 15.11 5.88
N HIS A 278 9.61 16.14 6.41
CA HIS A 278 10.06 16.83 7.61
C HIS A 278 10.12 15.88 8.81
N ARG A 279 11.14 16.02 9.67
CA ARG A 279 11.38 15.07 10.77
C ARG A 279 10.27 15.04 11.83
N SER A 280 9.44 16.08 11.92
CA SER A 280 8.26 16.07 12.79
C SER A 280 7.09 15.24 12.26
N SER A 281 7.10 14.86 10.97
CA SER A 281 6.05 14.02 10.38
C SER A 281 6.12 12.58 10.89
N PRO A 282 5.00 11.94 11.21
CA PRO A 282 4.96 10.51 11.53
C PRO A 282 5.63 9.62 10.46
N LEU A 283 5.59 10.05 9.19
CA LEU A 283 6.20 9.33 8.07
C LEU A 283 7.73 9.29 8.17
N ALA A 284 8.36 10.32 8.72
CA ALA A 284 9.81 10.37 8.88
C ALA A 284 10.33 9.32 9.88
N GLY A 285 9.53 9.01 10.90
CA GLY A 285 9.86 8.03 11.95
C GLY A 285 9.63 6.57 11.58
N VAL A 286 9.15 6.27 10.38
CA VAL A 286 8.94 4.88 9.94
C VAL A 286 10.26 4.25 9.52
N GLU A 287 10.72 3.25 10.26
CA GLU A 287 12.02 2.60 10.05
C GLU A 287 11.90 1.16 9.53
N GLY A 288 12.95 0.70 8.85
CA GLY A 288 13.08 -0.67 8.38
C GLY A 288 11.94 -1.10 7.45
N GLY A 289 11.40 -2.31 7.65
CA GLY A 289 10.32 -2.88 6.83
C GLY A 289 8.90 -2.48 7.26
N GLN A 290 8.74 -1.47 8.11
CA GLN A 290 7.42 -1.02 8.56
C GLN A 290 6.70 -0.20 7.49
N ASN A 291 5.37 -0.23 7.55
CA ASN A 291 4.48 0.57 6.71
C ASN A 291 3.66 1.52 7.59
N LEU A 292 3.20 2.60 6.95
CA LEU A 292 2.30 3.56 7.56
C LEU A 292 1.30 4.04 6.50
N VAL A 293 0.03 4.12 6.89
CA VAL A 293 -1.04 4.75 6.11
C VAL A 293 -1.60 5.90 6.94
N MET A 294 -1.60 7.08 6.38
CA MET A 294 -2.18 8.29 6.96
C MET A 294 -3.33 8.75 6.08
N SER A 295 -4.45 9.08 6.68
CA SER A 295 -5.62 9.64 6.02
C SER A 295 -5.96 10.98 6.61
N THR A 296 -6.42 11.91 5.77
CA THR A 296 -6.96 13.20 6.21
C THR A 296 -8.43 13.26 5.86
N GLY A 297 -9.26 13.46 6.87
CA GLY A 297 -10.69 13.69 6.74
C GLY A 297 -11.03 15.16 6.82
N LYS A 298 -12.17 15.51 6.25
CA LYS A 298 -12.68 16.90 6.24
C LYS A 298 -13.04 17.39 7.65
N PHE A 299 -13.47 16.49 8.52
CA PHE A 299 -13.97 16.80 9.86
C PHE A 299 -13.06 16.28 10.97
N GLY A 300 -12.58 15.04 10.86
CA GLY A 300 -11.77 14.36 11.86
C GLY A 300 -10.28 14.66 11.81
N GLY A 301 -9.80 15.34 10.75
CA GLY A 301 -8.38 15.63 10.59
C GLY A 301 -7.58 14.39 10.21
N GLU A 302 -6.37 14.27 10.74
CA GLU A 302 -5.44 13.19 10.40
C GLU A 302 -5.63 11.94 11.29
N THR A 303 -5.61 10.78 10.64
CA THR A 303 -5.59 9.47 11.30
C THR A 303 -4.46 8.63 10.74
N VAL A 304 -3.71 7.95 11.62
CA VAL A 304 -2.54 7.15 11.25
C VAL A 304 -2.74 5.68 11.62
N PHE A 305 -2.45 4.81 10.68
CA PHE A 305 -2.38 3.35 10.84
C PHE A 305 -0.96 2.90 10.57
N ALA A 306 -0.27 2.31 11.53
CA ALA A 306 1.12 1.90 11.39
C ALA A 306 1.37 0.48 11.91
N GLY A 307 2.36 -0.21 11.35
CA GLY A 307 2.75 -1.56 11.79
C GLY A 307 3.54 -2.32 10.73
N HIS A 308 3.53 -3.66 10.86
CA HIS A 308 4.19 -4.53 9.90
C HIS A 308 3.39 -4.64 8.60
N GLY A 309 3.96 -4.14 7.50
CA GLY A 309 3.31 -4.11 6.18
C GLY A 309 3.34 -5.43 5.42
N ALA A 310 4.11 -6.43 5.89
CA ALA A 310 4.26 -7.75 5.28
C ALA A 310 4.63 -8.80 6.34
N GLY A 311 4.62 -10.08 5.92
CA GLY A 311 4.96 -11.21 6.77
C GLY A 311 3.83 -12.22 6.90
N GLY A 312 4.16 -13.49 7.14
CA GLY A 312 3.17 -14.59 7.19
C GLY A 312 2.09 -14.36 8.23
N HIS A 313 2.48 -14.17 9.48
CA HIS A 313 1.54 -13.97 10.59
C HIS A 313 0.78 -12.65 10.53
N PRO A 314 1.41 -11.47 10.32
CA PRO A 314 0.68 -10.23 10.18
C PRO A 314 -0.39 -10.26 9.08
N THR A 315 -0.04 -10.76 7.90
CA THR A 315 -0.98 -10.89 6.78
C THR A 315 -2.10 -11.91 7.08
N ALA A 316 -1.77 -13.00 7.77
CA ALA A 316 -2.77 -14.01 8.16
C ALA A 316 -3.79 -13.45 9.17
N VAL A 317 -3.38 -12.56 10.08
CA VAL A 317 -4.30 -11.87 11.00
C VAL A 317 -5.30 -11.04 10.20
N ALA A 318 -4.88 -10.30 9.18
CA ALA A 318 -5.79 -9.53 8.33
C ALA A 318 -6.77 -10.44 7.57
N VAL A 319 -6.29 -11.56 6.99
CA VAL A 319 -7.15 -12.56 6.31
C VAL A 319 -8.21 -13.11 7.28
N VAL A 320 -7.82 -13.50 8.49
CA VAL A 320 -8.77 -14.03 9.48
C VAL A 320 -9.74 -12.95 9.98
N SER A 321 -9.28 -11.70 10.10
CA SER A 321 -10.16 -10.56 10.41
C SER A 321 -11.20 -10.33 9.32
N ASP A 322 -10.82 -10.44 8.05
CA ASP A 322 -11.74 -10.39 6.91
C ASP A 322 -12.78 -11.53 6.95
N LEU A 323 -12.37 -12.77 7.29
CA LEU A 323 -13.29 -13.90 7.48
C LEU A 323 -14.31 -13.62 8.59
N ILE A 324 -13.86 -13.06 9.72
CA ILE A 324 -14.73 -12.67 10.85
C ILE A 324 -15.69 -11.55 10.42
N SER A 325 -15.23 -10.58 9.65
CA SER A 325 -16.08 -9.50 9.14
C SER A 325 -17.21 -10.05 8.25
N ILE A 326 -16.89 -10.98 7.33
CA ILE A 326 -17.91 -11.64 6.50
C ILE A 326 -18.88 -12.46 7.36
N LEU A 327 -18.41 -13.21 8.36
CA LEU A 327 -19.25 -13.97 9.27
C LEU A 327 -20.26 -13.05 9.99
N ARG A 328 -19.80 -11.91 10.52
CA ARG A 328 -20.64 -10.92 11.21
C ARG A 328 -21.67 -10.31 10.25
N SER A 329 -21.27 -9.94 9.04
CA SER A 329 -22.18 -9.38 8.02
C SER A 329 -23.32 -10.35 7.68
N ARG A 330 -23.03 -11.64 7.56
CA ARG A 330 -24.07 -12.68 7.30
C ARG A 330 -25.02 -12.88 8.47
N GLN A 331 -24.55 -12.75 9.71
CA GLN A 331 -25.40 -12.90 10.91
C GLN A 331 -26.41 -11.77 11.09
N VAL A 332 -26.07 -10.57 10.63
CA VAL A 332 -26.92 -9.37 10.80
C VAL A 332 -27.83 -9.14 9.59
N ASN A 333 -27.83 -10.00 8.56
CA ASN A 333 -28.43 -9.73 7.24
C ASN A 333 -27.97 -8.37 6.68
N GLY A 334 -26.77 -7.94 7.07
CA GLY A 334 -26.19 -6.68 6.67
C GLY A 334 -25.92 -6.66 5.18
N ALA A 335 -26.25 -5.55 4.53
CA ALA A 335 -25.90 -5.35 3.14
C ALA A 335 -24.37 -5.45 2.99
N VAL A 336 -23.94 -6.17 1.97
CA VAL A 336 -22.56 -6.08 1.44
C VAL A 336 -22.20 -4.61 1.37
N LEU A 337 -20.99 -4.23 1.83
CA LEU A 337 -20.48 -2.87 1.68
C LEU A 337 -20.73 -2.41 0.23
N GLN A 338 -21.76 -1.57 0.07
CA GLN A 338 -22.13 -1.09 -1.25
C GLN A 338 -20.98 -0.21 -1.76
N GLU A 339 -20.45 -0.50 -2.93
CA GLU A 339 -19.59 0.42 -3.67
C GLU A 339 -20.39 1.66 -4.18
N SER A 340 -21.42 2.08 -3.43
CA SER A 340 -22.19 3.25 -3.76
C SER A 340 -21.33 4.50 -3.60
N GLY A 341 -21.37 5.39 -4.59
CA GLY A 341 -20.69 6.68 -4.54
C GLY A 341 -19.23 6.67 -4.95
N ILE A 342 -18.72 5.58 -5.52
CA ILE A 342 -17.39 5.58 -6.18
C ILE A 342 -17.48 6.40 -7.46
N LYS A 343 -16.55 7.35 -7.62
CA LYS A 343 -16.46 8.23 -8.78
C LYS A 343 -15.29 7.83 -9.66
N ASP A 344 -15.49 7.85 -10.96
CA ASP A 344 -14.39 7.83 -11.92
C ASP A 344 -13.88 9.26 -12.08
N LEU A 345 -12.64 9.51 -11.70
CA LEU A 345 -11.98 10.80 -11.83
C LEU A 345 -10.69 10.65 -12.64
N PRO A 346 -10.34 11.63 -13.49
CA PRO A 346 -9.05 11.62 -14.15
C PRO A 346 -7.93 11.73 -13.11
N VAL A 347 -6.83 11.02 -13.37
CA VAL A 347 -5.65 11.01 -12.50
C VAL A 347 -4.62 11.98 -13.02
N SER A 348 -3.96 12.71 -12.12
CA SER A 348 -2.87 13.62 -12.42
C SER A 348 -1.78 13.47 -11.34
N SER A 349 -0.53 13.67 -11.72
CA SER A 349 0.60 13.78 -10.77
C SER A 349 1.07 15.23 -10.60
N ASP A 350 0.31 16.20 -11.10
CA ASP A 350 0.68 17.62 -11.06
C ASP A 350 0.31 18.27 -9.73
N PHE A 351 1.03 17.89 -8.68
CA PHE A 351 0.91 18.51 -7.37
C PHE A 351 1.61 19.87 -7.36
N ILE A 352 1.08 20.79 -6.56
CA ILE A 352 1.80 22.00 -6.17
C ILE A 352 2.54 21.70 -4.87
N SER A 353 3.86 21.75 -4.90
CA SER A 353 4.72 21.49 -3.74
C SER A 353 6.04 22.24 -3.84
N ARG A 354 6.74 22.39 -2.73
CA ARG A 354 8.15 22.77 -2.72
C ARG A 354 8.95 21.64 -3.35
N HIS A 355 10.11 21.96 -3.92
CA HIS A 355 10.97 20.96 -4.55
C HIS A 355 12.43 21.10 -4.12
N TYR A 356 13.09 19.97 -3.97
CA TYR A 356 14.52 19.79 -3.80
C TYR A 356 15.12 19.37 -5.12
N LEU A 357 16.16 20.06 -5.59
CA LEU A 357 16.86 19.80 -6.83
C LEU A 357 18.36 19.62 -6.54
N ARG A 358 18.90 18.41 -6.68
CA ARG A 358 20.35 18.17 -6.57
C ARG A 358 20.99 18.20 -7.92
N PHE A 359 22.00 19.03 -8.07
CA PHE A 359 22.87 19.16 -9.23
C PHE A 359 24.25 18.60 -8.91
N VAL A 360 24.91 18.01 -9.90
CA VAL A 360 26.35 17.71 -9.88
C VAL A 360 26.94 18.31 -11.14
N VAL A 361 27.90 19.22 -10.94
CA VAL A 361 28.41 20.08 -12.01
C VAL A 361 29.92 20.11 -12.07
N LYS A 362 30.46 20.54 -13.20
CA LYS A 362 31.82 21.10 -13.28
C LYS A 362 31.75 22.53 -12.78
N ASP A 363 32.55 22.85 -11.75
CA ASP A 363 32.57 24.18 -11.13
C ASP A 363 33.13 25.24 -12.11
N GLU A 364 32.25 26.12 -12.57
CA GLU A 364 32.60 27.24 -13.45
C GLU A 364 31.71 28.46 -13.14
N PRO A 365 32.17 29.67 -13.47
CA PRO A 365 31.35 30.87 -13.26
C PRO A 365 30.06 30.86 -14.09
N GLY A 366 28.96 31.31 -13.50
CA GLY A 366 27.66 31.51 -14.19
C GLY A 366 26.66 30.40 -14.04
N ILE A 367 26.97 29.27 -13.38
CA ILE A 367 26.06 28.14 -13.18
C ILE A 367 24.73 28.59 -12.56
N ILE A 368 24.77 29.27 -11.42
CA ILE A 368 23.56 29.72 -10.72
C ILE A 368 22.76 30.72 -11.58
N ALA A 369 23.44 31.62 -12.30
CA ALA A 369 22.78 32.54 -13.20
C ALA A 369 22.02 31.84 -14.34
N SER A 370 22.63 30.82 -14.92
CA SER A 370 22.01 30.02 -15.97
C SER A 370 20.78 29.27 -15.48
N LEU A 371 20.86 28.62 -14.31
CA LEU A 371 19.73 27.92 -13.67
C LEU A 371 18.62 28.90 -13.28
N ALA A 372 18.97 30.01 -12.63
CA ALA A 372 18.00 31.06 -12.23
C ALA A 372 17.28 31.66 -13.45
N THR A 373 17.96 31.82 -14.59
CA THR A 373 17.36 32.30 -15.82
C THR A 373 16.28 31.32 -16.34
N ILE A 374 16.54 30.01 -16.27
CA ILE A 374 15.56 28.99 -16.69
C ILE A 374 14.35 29.02 -15.77
N PHE A 375 14.56 29.01 -14.44
CA PHE A 375 13.47 29.06 -13.48
C PHE A 375 12.64 30.33 -13.61
N SER A 376 13.28 31.48 -13.71
CA SER A 376 12.59 32.77 -13.90
C SER A 376 11.70 32.82 -15.13
N ARG A 377 12.15 32.25 -16.26
CA ARG A 377 11.33 32.18 -17.51
C ARG A 377 10.06 31.35 -17.33
N LEU A 378 10.07 30.38 -16.42
CA LEU A 378 8.92 29.54 -16.11
C LEU A 378 8.12 30.01 -14.88
N GLY A 379 8.47 31.20 -14.32
CA GLY A 379 7.80 31.75 -13.14
C GLY A 379 8.04 30.95 -11.88
N ILE A 380 9.16 30.22 -11.79
CA ILE A 380 9.54 29.43 -10.62
C ILE A 380 10.50 30.24 -9.75
N ASN A 381 10.18 30.40 -8.47
CA ASN A 381 11.05 31.04 -7.48
C ASN A 381 12.00 30.05 -6.81
N ILE A 382 13.27 30.47 -6.66
CA ILE A 382 14.24 29.76 -5.83
C ILE A 382 14.01 30.17 -4.38
N ASP A 383 13.88 29.18 -3.49
CA ASP A 383 13.79 29.39 -2.04
C ASP A 383 15.21 29.48 -1.41
N SER A 384 16.07 28.48 -1.67
CA SER A 384 17.42 28.44 -1.07
C SER A 384 18.41 27.70 -1.97
N VAL A 385 19.70 27.98 -1.74
CA VAL A 385 20.81 27.28 -2.40
C VAL A 385 21.77 26.76 -1.32
N PHE A 386 22.07 25.47 -1.37
CA PHE A 386 22.96 24.79 -0.43
C PHE A 386 24.14 24.15 -1.15
N GLN A 387 25.35 24.49 -0.72
CA GLN A 387 26.56 23.87 -1.24
C GLN A 387 27.48 23.47 -0.09
N LYS A 388 27.86 22.21 -0.04
CA LYS A 388 28.89 21.71 0.88
C LYS A 388 30.28 21.90 0.30
N THR A 389 31.24 22.18 1.14
CA THR A 389 32.67 22.27 0.77
C THR A 389 33.33 20.87 0.73
N GLY A 390 34.52 20.79 0.12
CA GLY A 390 35.32 19.56 0.12
C GLY A 390 35.13 18.64 -1.07
N PHE A 391 34.31 19.01 -2.05
CA PHE A 391 34.13 18.26 -3.29
C PHE A 391 35.09 18.75 -4.39
N PRO A 392 35.54 17.85 -5.31
CA PRO A 392 36.37 18.22 -6.43
C PRO A 392 35.59 19.11 -7.42
N LYS A 393 36.25 20.09 -8.02
CA LYS A 393 35.66 21.02 -8.98
C LYS A 393 35.05 20.34 -10.22
N SER A 394 35.51 19.13 -10.56
CA SER A 394 34.94 18.33 -11.65
C SER A 394 33.63 17.63 -11.32
N HIS A 395 33.27 17.52 -10.02
CA HIS A 395 32.08 16.84 -9.50
C HIS A 395 31.57 17.55 -8.26
N LEU A 396 31.07 18.77 -8.43
CA LEU A 396 30.58 19.59 -7.35
C LEU A 396 29.07 19.40 -7.15
N PRO A 397 28.63 18.73 -6.07
CA PRO A 397 27.20 18.65 -5.75
C PRO A 397 26.73 19.91 -5.04
N PHE A 398 25.58 20.42 -5.42
CA PHE A 398 24.84 21.43 -4.68
C PHE A 398 23.33 21.25 -4.85
N VAL A 399 22.55 21.90 -4.02
CA VAL A 399 21.10 21.79 -3.96
C VAL A 399 20.46 23.16 -4.11
N ILE A 400 19.40 23.21 -4.90
CA ILE A 400 18.46 24.32 -4.94
C ILE A 400 17.12 23.82 -4.42
N THR A 401 16.50 24.55 -3.50
CA THR A 401 15.10 24.38 -3.15
C THR A 401 14.25 25.41 -3.86
N LEU A 402 13.06 24.99 -4.30
CA LEU A 402 12.09 25.87 -4.97
C LEU A 402 10.89 26.13 -4.06
N GLU A 403 10.34 27.35 -4.15
CA GLU A 403 9.02 27.65 -3.59
C GLU A 403 7.94 26.76 -4.20
N PRO A 404 6.73 26.70 -3.59
CA PRO A 404 5.64 25.86 -4.11
C PRO A 404 5.35 26.17 -5.57
N CYS A 405 5.49 25.17 -6.43
CA CYS A 405 5.18 25.24 -7.86
C CYS A 405 4.67 23.89 -8.38
N ALA A 406 4.03 23.90 -9.54
CA ALA A 406 3.51 22.68 -10.16
C ALA A 406 4.62 21.73 -10.59
N THR A 407 4.44 20.43 -10.35
CA THR A 407 5.39 19.38 -10.76
C THR A 407 5.69 19.43 -12.26
N THR A 408 4.72 19.79 -13.09
CA THR A 408 4.89 19.95 -14.55
C THR A 408 5.85 21.07 -14.91
N LEU A 409 5.84 22.19 -14.18
CA LEU A 409 6.80 23.29 -14.41
C LEU A 409 8.23 22.86 -14.05
N VAL A 410 8.40 22.10 -12.97
CA VAL A 410 9.71 21.54 -12.63
C VAL A 410 10.18 20.57 -13.73
N ALA A 411 9.32 19.68 -14.20
CA ALA A 411 9.65 18.77 -15.30
C ALA A 411 10.04 19.52 -16.57
N GLU A 412 9.39 20.64 -16.89
CA GLU A 412 9.75 21.47 -18.03
C GLU A 412 11.10 22.16 -17.82
N SER A 413 11.36 22.70 -16.62
CA SER A 413 12.66 23.30 -16.30
C SER A 413 13.80 22.31 -16.47
N LEU A 414 13.62 21.05 -16.03
CA LEU A 414 14.62 20.00 -16.13
C LEU A 414 14.97 19.62 -17.59
N LYS A 415 14.00 19.73 -18.53
CA LYS A 415 14.30 19.53 -19.97
C LYS A 415 15.24 20.60 -20.52
N HIS A 416 15.11 21.85 -20.07
CA HIS A 416 16.01 22.94 -20.44
C HIS A 416 17.37 22.79 -19.76
N ILE A 417 17.36 22.47 -18.48
CA ILE A 417 18.56 22.26 -17.66
C ILE A 417 19.43 21.12 -18.20
N ALA A 418 18.82 20.01 -18.63
CA ALA A 418 19.54 18.84 -19.16
C ALA A 418 20.43 19.14 -20.40
N ARG A 419 20.26 20.32 -21.03
CA ARG A 419 21.07 20.78 -22.19
C ARG A 419 22.29 21.58 -21.79
N LEU A 420 22.49 21.85 -20.50
CA LEU A 420 23.60 22.66 -20.01
C LEU A 420 24.88 21.83 -19.93
N GLU A 421 25.97 22.32 -20.50
CA GLU A 421 27.23 21.60 -20.66
C GLU A 421 27.99 21.35 -19.35
N PHE A 422 27.73 22.14 -18.33
CA PHE A 422 28.37 21.99 -17.02
C PHE A 422 27.80 20.84 -16.17
N LEU A 423 26.65 20.25 -16.55
CA LEU A 423 26.11 19.12 -15.83
C LEU A 423 26.95 17.86 -16.01
N VAL A 424 27.30 17.20 -14.92
CA VAL A 424 28.02 15.93 -14.91
C VAL A 424 27.07 14.74 -14.94
N GLN A 425 25.90 14.89 -14.34
CA GLN A 425 24.84 13.87 -14.32
C GLN A 425 23.45 14.53 -14.31
N PRO A 426 22.38 13.78 -14.61
CA PRO A 426 21.02 14.30 -14.54
C PRO A 426 20.68 14.86 -13.15
N CYS A 427 19.94 15.95 -13.11
CA CYS A 427 19.45 16.53 -11.88
C CYS A 427 18.48 15.56 -11.16
N VAL A 428 18.67 15.36 -9.86
CA VAL A 428 17.71 14.67 -9.00
C VAL A 428 16.72 15.70 -8.49
N ALA A 429 15.44 15.49 -8.78
CA ALA A 429 14.36 16.37 -8.34
C ALA A 429 13.38 15.58 -7.45
N LEU A 430 13.17 16.05 -6.23
CA LEU A 430 12.28 15.43 -5.24
C LEU A 430 11.26 16.48 -4.75
N PRO A 431 9.98 16.15 -4.70
CA PRO A 431 9.03 16.99 -3.98
C PRO A 431 9.34 17.01 -2.48
N ILE A 432 9.00 18.10 -1.83
CA ILE A 432 9.02 18.21 -0.36
C ILE A 432 7.59 18.05 0.11
N LEU A 433 7.35 17.12 1.01
CA LEU A 433 6.04 16.88 1.61
C LEU A 433 5.86 17.86 2.76
N ASP A 434 4.87 18.75 2.60
CA ASP A 434 4.44 19.70 3.64
C ASP A 434 3.41 19.08 4.58
#